data_005360598b408a359f1018ac185229ab
#
_entry.id   005360598b408a359f1018ac185229ab
#
_cell.length_a   1.000
_cell.length_b   1.000
_cell.length_c   1.000
_cell.angle_alpha   90.00
_cell.angle_beta   90.00
_cell.angle_gamma   90.00
#
_symmetry.space_group_name_H-M   'P 1'
#
loop_
_entity.id
_entity.type
_entity.pdbx_description
1 polymer ?
#
loop_
_entity_poly.entity_id
_entity_poly.type
_entity_poly.pdbx_seq_one_letter_code
_entity_poly.pdbx_strand_id
1 'polypeptide(L)'
;MKRLSLTALILTLFTLPSLAQISVSGTVATPRTAVNVTYSDYYKVEPKVVEGLVAQKVSDDDISVALFLSNHAKVTPEILIGYRTKGLSWADITIKIGVKPDVFFVVLPANPGPPYGKAWGHWKKRKAHPGLVFDLGDDDLRNLVQLRLVSEHYKVKPAEVIKWRGSGKAFDMIISDEHGKKHGHGKPADEDKVSPGKDKKGSNETSDKSGKGHGKGKGN
;
A
#
# COMPACT_ATOMS: atom_id res chain seq x y z
N MET A 1 -15.85 45.73 -72.92
CA MET A 1 -16.28 44.81 -71.83
C MET A 1 -14.98 44.22 -71.21
N LYS A 2 -14.52 44.83 -70.11
CA LYS A 2 -13.31 44.45 -69.45
C LYS A 2 -13.67 43.61 -68.24
N ARG A 3 -13.25 42.35 -68.18
CA ARG A 3 -13.43 41.46 -67.03
C ARG A 3 -12.21 41.60 -66.13
N LEU A 4 -12.41 42.17 -64.94
CA LEU A 4 -11.41 42.16 -63.87
C LEU A 4 -11.48 40.80 -63.15
N SER A 5 -10.38 40.05 -63.15
CA SER A 5 -10.19 38.87 -62.36
C SER A 5 -9.56 39.26 -61.01
N LEU A 6 -10.33 39.11 -59.98
CA LEU A 6 -9.89 39.32 -58.58
C LEU A 6 -9.29 38.02 -58.04
N THR A 7 -7.98 37.94 -57.98
CA THR A 7 -7.24 36.81 -57.34
C THR A 7 -7.21 37.06 -55.84
N ALA A 8 -7.98 36.27 -55.09
CA ALA A 8 -7.94 36.27 -53.62
C ALA A 8 -6.75 35.44 -53.14
N LEU A 9 -5.77 36.08 -52.50
CA LEU A 9 -4.65 35.48 -51.82
C LEU A 9 -5.10 34.98 -50.46
N ILE A 10 -5.28 33.67 -50.31
CA ILE A 10 -5.58 33.03 -49.01
C ILE A 10 -4.29 32.82 -48.27
N LEU A 11 -4.05 33.65 -47.25
CA LEU A 11 -2.96 33.51 -46.28
C LEU A 11 -3.35 32.51 -45.20
N THR A 12 -2.95 31.24 -45.34
CA THR A 12 -3.12 30.21 -44.30
C THR A 12 -2.17 30.44 -43.18
N LEU A 13 -2.68 30.95 -42.03
CA LEU A 13 -1.94 30.96 -40.78
C LEU A 13 -1.79 29.50 -40.28
N PHE A 14 -0.56 28.98 -40.36
CA PHE A 14 -0.19 27.74 -39.72
C PHE A 14 -0.01 27.98 -38.23
N THR A 15 -1.03 27.67 -37.44
CA THR A 15 -0.89 27.62 -35.97
C THR A 15 -0.19 26.35 -35.60
N LEU A 16 1.06 26.47 -35.18
CA LEU A 16 1.82 25.37 -34.58
C LEU A 16 1.15 24.93 -33.25
N PRO A 17 0.85 23.64 -33.06
CA PRO A 17 0.40 23.18 -31.75
C PRO A 17 1.50 23.40 -30.72
N SER A 18 1.20 24.21 -29.72
CA SER A 18 2.03 24.37 -28.54
C SER A 18 2.16 23.02 -27.87
N LEU A 19 3.33 22.41 -27.93
CA LEU A 19 3.64 21.24 -27.10
C LEU A 19 3.56 21.68 -25.65
N ALA A 20 2.44 21.41 -25.01
CA ALA A 20 2.30 21.54 -23.57
C ALA A 20 3.39 20.64 -22.94
N GLN A 21 4.42 21.27 -22.41
CA GLN A 21 5.38 20.59 -21.56
C GLN A 21 4.61 20.04 -20.35
N ILE A 22 4.41 18.74 -20.33
CA ILE A 22 3.95 18.06 -19.14
C ILE A 22 5.11 18.15 -18.15
N SER A 23 5.05 19.17 -17.30
CA SER A 23 5.88 19.25 -16.09
C SER A 23 5.46 18.07 -15.24
N VAL A 24 6.27 17.02 -15.23
CA VAL A 24 6.18 15.97 -14.21
C VAL A 24 6.69 16.60 -12.91
N SER A 25 5.85 17.44 -12.31
CA SER A 25 5.96 17.76 -10.89
C SER A 25 5.75 16.44 -10.18
N GLY A 26 6.74 16.01 -9.39
CA GLY A 26 6.62 14.83 -8.56
C GLY A 26 5.43 15.01 -7.61
N THR A 27 4.24 14.64 -8.07
CA THR A 27 3.05 14.61 -7.24
C THR A 27 3.27 13.52 -6.20
N VAL A 28 3.39 13.92 -4.95
CA VAL A 28 3.32 12.98 -3.82
C VAL A 28 2.04 12.19 -4.01
N ALA A 29 2.15 10.90 -4.28
CA ALA A 29 0.99 10.05 -4.51
C ALA A 29 0.10 10.12 -3.27
N THR A 30 -1.15 10.53 -3.43
CA THR A 30 -2.12 10.45 -2.33
C THR A 30 -2.32 8.99 -1.93
N PRO A 31 -2.74 8.69 -0.69
CA PRO A 31 -3.04 7.31 -0.29
C PRO A 31 -3.97 6.62 -1.29
N ARG A 32 -4.98 7.31 -1.80
CA ARG A 32 -5.89 6.80 -2.83
C ARG A 32 -5.18 6.42 -4.13
N THR A 33 -4.31 7.27 -4.64
CA THR A 33 -3.55 6.99 -5.87
C THR A 33 -2.65 5.77 -5.68
N ALA A 34 -1.97 5.67 -4.54
CA ALA A 34 -1.12 4.52 -4.21
C ALA A 34 -1.93 3.22 -4.16
N VAL A 35 -3.14 3.24 -3.55
CA VAL A 35 -4.04 2.07 -3.49
C VAL A 35 -4.48 1.65 -4.88
N ASN A 36 -4.96 2.57 -5.72
CA ASN A 36 -5.44 2.26 -7.07
C ASN A 36 -4.33 1.63 -7.93
N VAL A 37 -3.13 2.22 -7.92
CA VAL A 37 -1.97 1.68 -8.65
C VAL A 37 -1.60 0.30 -8.11
N THR A 38 -1.54 0.13 -6.79
CA THR A 38 -1.21 -1.16 -6.17
C THR A 38 -2.20 -2.25 -6.53
N TYR A 39 -3.50 -1.95 -6.54
CA TYR A 39 -4.52 -2.93 -6.92
C TYR A 39 -4.39 -3.32 -8.39
N SER A 40 -4.23 -2.35 -9.29
CA SER A 40 -4.03 -2.61 -10.71
C SER A 40 -2.81 -3.48 -10.95
N ASP A 41 -1.69 -3.14 -10.31
CA ASP A 41 -0.42 -3.87 -10.47
C ASP A 41 -0.45 -5.27 -9.87
N TYR A 42 -1.01 -5.42 -8.66
CA TYR A 42 -1.02 -6.70 -7.96
C TYR A 42 -2.01 -7.68 -8.60
N TYR A 43 -3.23 -7.23 -8.87
CA TYR A 43 -4.28 -8.08 -9.45
C TYR A 43 -4.22 -8.20 -10.97
N LYS A 44 -3.31 -7.47 -11.64
CA LYS A 44 -3.14 -7.47 -13.09
C LYS A 44 -4.40 -7.06 -13.85
N VAL A 45 -5.06 -6.03 -13.36
CA VAL A 45 -6.24 -5.44 -13.99
C VAL A 45 -5.93 -4.04 -14.53
N GLU A 46 -6.67 -3.61 -15.54
CA GLU A 46 -6.52 -2.25 -16.06
C GLU A 46 -6.94 -1.21 -15.01
N PRO A 47 -6.24 -0.07 -14.90
CA PRO A 47 -6.58 0.98 -13.93
C PRO A 47 -8.04 1.39 -13.96
N LYS A 48 -8.64 1.47 -15.15
CA LYS A 48 -10.06 1.83 -15.33
C LYS A 48 -11.04 0.89 -14.61
N VAL A 49 -10.67 -0.38 -14.37
CA VAL A 49 -11.50 -1.34 -13.61
C VAL A 49 -11.57 -0.90 -12.15
N VAL A 50 -10.41 -0.58 -11.55
CA VAL A 50 -10.34 -0.09 -10.17
C VAL A 50 -11.07 1.25 -10.04
N GLU A 51 -10.80 2.18 -10.95
CA GLU A 51 -11.46 3.50 -10.99
C GLU A 51 -12.98 3.40 -11.12
N GLY A 52 -13.48 2.46 -11.95
CA GLY A 52 -14.90 2.20 -12.11
C GLY A 52 -15.58 1.72 -10.82
N LEU A 53 -14.91 0.88 -10.03
CA LEU A 53 -15.40 0.42 -8.72
C LEU A 53 -15.37 1.55 -7.69
N VAL A 54 -14.32 2.37 -7.69
CA VAL A 54 -14.21 3.56 -6.84
C VAL A 54 -15.33 4.57 -7.17
N ALA A 55 -15.62 4.80 -8.44
CA ALA A 55 -16.71 5.68 -8.88
C ALA A 55 -18.09 5.19 -8.41
N GLN A 56 -18.27 3.87 -8.27
CA GLN A 56 -19.46 3.25 -7.68
C GLN A 56 -19.49 3.33 -6.15
N LYS A 57 -18.53 4.02 -5.52
CA LYS A 57 -18.40 4.15 -4.06
C LYS A 57 -18.22 2.81 -3.32
N VAL A 58 -17.64 1.82 -3.99
CA VAL A 58 -17.24 0.57 -3.34
C VAL A 58 -16.06 0.85 -2.41
N SER A 59 -16.05 0.28 -1.21
CA SER A 59 -14.95 0.43 -0.27
C SER A 59 -13.66 -0.21 -0.80
N ASP A 60 -12.50 0.32 -0.44
CA ASP A 60 -11.21 -0.23 -0.88
C ASP A 60 -11.04 -1.69 -0.48
N ASP A 61 -11.49 -2.05 0.72
CA ASP A 61 -11.42 -3.42 1.21
C ASP A 61 -12.31 -4.35 0.37
N ASP A 62 -13.51 -3.92 -0.02
CA ASP A 62 -14.39 -4.72 -0.88
C ASP A 62 -13.88 -4.79 -2.33
N ILE A 63 -13.28 -3.71 -2.84
CA ILE A 63 -12.60 -3.73 -4.15
C ILE A 63 -11.49 -4.79 -4.13
N SER A 64 -10.66 -4.81 -3.08
CA SER A 64 -9.58 -5.78 -2.96
C SER A 64 -10.09 -7.22 -2.96
N VAL A 65 -11.17 -7.54 -2.21
CA VAL A 65 -11.75 -8.88 -2.18
C VAL A 65 -12.40 -9.24 -3.53
N ALA A 66 -13.09 -8.29 -4.18
CA ALA A 66 -13.68 -8.52 -5.50
C ALA A 66 -12.61 -8.86 -6.55
N LEU A 67 -11.52 -8.10 -6.59
CA LEU A 67 -10.39 -8.35 -7.50
C LEU A 67 -9.70 -9.68 -7.19
N PHE A 68 -9.51 -9.99 -5.91
CA PHE A 68 -8.95 -11.26 -5.48
C PHE A 68 -9.79 -12.46 -5.95
N LEU A 69 -11.09 -12.43 -5.71
CA LEU A 69 -12.00 -13.51 -6.13
C LEU A 69 -12.15 -13.58 -7.65
N SER A 70 -12.16 -12.43 -8.34
CA SER A 70 -12.18 -12.35 -9.80
C SER A 70 -11.03 -13.15 -10.42
N ASN A 71 -9.82 -13.02 -9.88
CA ASN A 71 -8.65 -13.76 -10.34
C ASN A 71 -8.77 -15.28 -10.12
N HIS A 72 -9.55 -15.73 -9.14
CA HIS A 72 -9.72 -17.14 -8.83
C HIS A 72 -10.87 -17.79 -9.60
N ALA A 73 -11.93 -17.05 -9.94
CA ALA A 73 -13.18 -17.59 -10.49
C ALA A 73 -13.43 -17.23 -11.96
N LYS A 74 -12.62 -16.36 -12.58
CA LYS A 74 -12.88 -15.80 -13.92
C LYS A 74 -14.24 -15.10 -14.03
N VAL A 75 -14.69 -14.50 -12.93
CA VAL A 75 -15.91 -13.69 -12.82
C VAL A 75 -15.46 -12.23 -12.69
N THR A 76 -16.14 -11.29 -13.37
CA THR A 76 -15.72 -9.88 -13.30
C THR A 76 -15.99 -9.27 -11.91
N PRO A 77 -15.18 -8.32 -11.46
CA PRO A 77 -15.36 -7.69 -10.15
C PRO A 77 -16.73 -7.04 -9.98
N GLU A 78 -17.29 -6.47 -11.05
CA GLU A 78 -18.61 -5.82 -11.04
C GLU A 78 -19.73 -6.80 -10.69
N ILE A 79 -19.67 -8.04 -11.20
CA ILE A 79 -20.63 -9.11 -10.87
C ILE A 79 -20.55 -9.45 -9.39
N LEU A 80 -19.35 -9.52 -8.83
CA LEU A 80 -19.11 -9.81 -7.41
C LEU A 80 -19.65 -8.69 -6.52
N ILE A 81 -19.41 -7.43 -6.89
CA ILE A 81 -20.00 -6.29 -6.22
C ILE A 81 -21.53 -6.28 -6.36
N GLY A 82 -22.06 -6.70 -7.51
CA GLY A 82 -23.50 -6.88 -7.69
C GLY A 82 -24.12 -7.93 -6.73
N TYR A 83 -23.37 -8.95 -6.32
CA TYR A 83 -23.82 -9.86 -5.26
C TYR A 83 -23.75 -9.21 -3.89
N ARG A 84 -22.70 -8.39 -3.62
CA ARG A 84 -22.61 -7.63 -2.38
C ARG A 84 -23.80 -6.67 -2.19
N THR A 85 -24.19 -5.94 -3.23
CA THR A 85 -25.33 -5.02 -3.18
C THR A 85 -26.67 -5.75 -2.93
N LYS A 86 -26.73 -7.05 -3.23
CA LYS A 86 -27.88 -7.92 -2.91
C LYS A 86 -27.80 -8.52 -1.49
N GLY A 87 -26.81 -8.11 -0.68
CA GLY A 87 -26.66 -8.50 0.72
C GLY A 87 -25.90 -9.82 0.95
N LEU A 88 -25.29 -10.45 -0.07
CA LEU A 88 -24.50 -11.66 0.13
C LEU A 88 -23.19 -11.32 0.86
N SER A 89 -22.78 -12.15 1.80
CA SER A 89 -21.45 -12.08 2.41
C SER A 89 -20.35 -12.49 1.43
N TRP A 90 -19.12 -12.13 1.69
CA TRP A 90 -17.98 -12.60 0.89
C TRP A 90 -17.81 -14.12 0.95
N ALA A 91 -18.15 -14.73 2.09
CA ALA A 91 -18.17 -16.18 2.25
C ALA A 91 -19.22 -16.83 1.31
N ASP A 92 -20.46 -16.29 1.30
CA ASP A 92 -21.52 -16.79 0.41
C ASP A 92 -21.17 -16.62 -1.06
N ILE A 93 -20.59 -15.47 -1.43
CA ILE A 93 -20.14 -15.20 -2.80
C ILE A 93 -19.08 -16.21 -3.20
N THR A 94 -18.10 -16.48 -2.32
CA THR A 94 -17.03 -17.44 -2.58
C THR A 94 -17.58 -18.82 -2.92
N ILE A 95 -18.54 -19.30 -2.12
CA ILE A 95 -19.22 -20.58 -2.35
C ILE A 95 -20.03 -20.53 -3.65
N LYS A 96 -20.79 -19.46 -3.86
CA LYS A 96 -21.67 -19.28 -5.03
C LYS A 96 -20.91 -19.32 -6.35
N ILE A 97 -19.69 -18.77 -6.40
CA ILE A 97 -18.85 -18.77 -7.62
C ILE A 97 -17.97 -20.02 -7.74
N GLY A 98 -18.14 -20.99 -6.83
CA GLY A 98 -17.41 -22.26 -6.86
C GLY A 98 -15.94 -22.19 -6.45
N VAL A 99 -15.53 -21.10 -5.80
CA VAL A 99 -14.16 -20.95 -5.27
C VAL A 99 -14.07 -21.65 -3.92
N LYS A 100 -13.01 -22.43 -3.73
CA LYS A 100 -12.77 -23.09 -2.44
C LYS A 100 -12.33 -22.04 -1.42
N PRO A 101 -12.94 -22.02 -0.21
CA PRO A 101 -12.55 -21.06 0.84
C PRO A 101 -11.06 -21.06 1.22
N ASP A 102 -10.36 -22.16 0.95
CA ASP A 102 -8.93 -22.28 1.24
C ASP A 102 -8.05 -21.27 0.48
N VAL A 103 -8.57 -20.61 -0.58
CA VAL A 103 -7.84 -19.54 -1.27
C VAL A 103 -7.51 -18.35 -0.36
N PHE A 104 -8.30 -18.13 0.70
CA PHE A 104 -8.04 -17.08 1.69
C PHE A 104 -6.97 -17.45 2.71
N PHE A 105 -6.50 -18.70 2.71
CA PHE A 105 -5.51 -19.14 3.68
C PHE A 105 -4.20 -18.34 3.53
N VAL A 106 -3.77 -17.75 4.64
CA VAL A 106 -2.48 -17.10 4.77
C VAL A 106 -1.77 -17.71 5.97
N VAL A 107 -0.48 -17.98 5.85
CA VAL A 107 0.33 -18.46 6.97
C VAL A 107 0.49 -17.32 7.98
N LEU A 108 -0.18 -17.45 9.10
CA LEU A 108 -0.14 -16.49 10.20
C LEU A 108 0.86 -16.95 11.27
N PRO A 109 1.56 -16.02 11.96
CA PRO A 109 2.35 -16.37 13.13
C PRO A 109 1.45 -16.94 14.22
N ALA A 110 2.05 -17.65 15.18
CA ALA A 110 1.31 -18.16 16.33
C ALA A 110 0.72 -16.97 17.12
N ASN A 111 -0.59 -17.07 17.43
CA ASN A 111 -1.31 -16.06 18.19
C ASN A 111 -1.14 -14.61 17.65
N PRO A 112 -1.61 -14.33 16.41
CA PRO A 112 -1.39 -13.04 15.77
C PRO A 112 -2.14 -11.87 16.44
N GLY A 113 -3.12 -12.15 17.33
CA GLY A 113 -3.99 -11.14 17.91
C GLY A 113 -5.00 -10.55 16.90
N PRO A 114 -5.78 -9.53 17.35
CA PRO A 114 -6.71 -8.82 16.46
C PRO A 114 -5.96 -8.08 15.32
N PRO A 115 -6.56 -7.99 14.12
CA PRO A 115 -7.84 -8.57 13.72
C PRO A 115 -7.78 -10.01 13.21
N TYR A 116 -6.64 -10.69 13.33
CA TYR A 116 -6.39 -12.00 12.68
C TYR A 116 -6.65 -13.22 13.58
N GLY A 117 -6.96 -13.01 14.87
CA GLY A 117 -7.11 -14.09 15.84
C GLY A 117 -8.19 -15.12 15.47
N LYS A 118 -9.35 -14.65 14.96
CA LYS A 118 -10.44 -15.53 14.50
C LYS A 118 -10.00 -16.36 13.29
N ALA A 119 -9.41 -15.73 12.28
CA ALA A 119 -8.90 -16.42 11.10
C ALA A 119 -7.83 -17.46 11.45
N TRP A 120 -6.88 -17.12 12.34
CA TRP A 120 -5.88 -18.05 12.82
C TRP A 120 -6.50 -19.26 13.53
N GLY A 121 -7.46 -19.02 14.44
CA GLY A 121 -8.20 -20.08 15.13
C GLY A 121 -8.97 -20.98 14.19
N HIS A 122 -9.62 -20.39 13.17
CA HIS A 122 -10.36 -21.12 12.13
C HIS A 122 -9.41 -22.04 11.34
N TRP A 123 -8.29 -21.53 10.85
CA TRP A 123 -7.35 -22.32 10.07
C TRP A 123 -6.67 -23.42 10.89
N LYS A 124 -6.37 -23.15 12.16
CA LYS A 124 -5.82 -24.16 13.08
C LYS A 124 -6.80 -25.34 13.26
N LYS A 125 -8.11 -25.03 13.47
CA LYS A 125 -9.16 -26.05 13.58
C LYS A 125 -9.37 -26.80 12.27
N ARG A 126 -9.42 -26.09 11.15
CA ARG A 126 -9.63 -26.69 9.82
C ARG A 126 -8.50 -27.63 9.41
N LYS A 127 -7.26 -27.36 9.80
CA LYS A 127 -6.13 -28.27 9.59
C LYS A 127 -6.36 -29.63 10.28
N ALA A 128 -6.95 -29.63 11.48
CA ALA A 128 -7.31 -30.85 12.20
C ALA A 128 -8.61 -31.50 11.70
N HIS A 129 -9.54 -30.69 11.14
CA HIS A 129 -10.85 -31.09 10.69
C HIS A 129 -11.14 -30.51 9.28
N PRO A 130 -10.69 -31.16 8.19
CA PRO A 130 -10.83 -30.62 6.82
C PRO A 130 -12.27 -30.34 6.37
N GLY A 131 -13.27 -30.99 7.00
CA GLY A 131 -14.70 -30.77 6.75
C GLY A 131 -15.33 -29.63 7.55
N LEU A 132 -14.54 -28.86 8.32
CA LEU A 132 -15.06 -27.75 9.10
C LEU A 132 -15.74 -26.70 8.20
N VAL A 133 -16.94 -26.29 8.60
CA VAL A 133 -17.68 -25.21 7.91
C VAL A 133 -16.85 -23.95 7.87
N PHE A 134 -16.90 -23.25 6.73
CA PHE A 134 -16.21 -21.98 6.55
C PHE A 134 -16.97 -20.89 7.31
N ASP A 135 -16.41 -20.44 8.43
CA ASP A 135 -17.00 -19.47 9.37
C ASP A 135 -16.06 -18.27 9.58
N LEU A 136 -15.73 -17.59 8.49
CA LEU A 136 -15.04 -16.30 8.53
C LEU A 136 -16.00 -15.22 8.02
N GLY A 137 -16.09 -14.13 8.77
CA GLY A 137 -16.88 -12.97 8.39
C GLY A 137 -16.20 -12.11 7.32
N ASP A 138 -16.94 -11.15 6.81
CA ASP A 138 -16.44 -10.22 5.78
C ASP A 138 -15.15 -9.50 6.20
N ASP A 139 -15.08 -9.04 7.44
CA ASP A 139 -13.89 -8.33 7.94
C ASP A 139 -12.67 -9.25 8.07
N ASP A 140 -12.89 -10.52 8.46
CA ASP A 140 -11.81 -11.51 8.48
C ASP A 140 -11.25 -11.70 7.06
N LEU A 141 -12.13 -11.82 6.05
CA LEU A 141 -11.74 -12.03 4.65
C LEU A 141 -11.05 -10.80 4.05
N ARG A 142 -11.58 -9.60 4.31
CA ARG A 142 -10.95 -8.33 3.92
C ARG A 142 -9.53 -8.23 4.48
N ASN A 143 -9.37 -8.47 5.79
CA ASN A 143 -8.06 -8.43 6.44
C ASN A 143 -7.08 -9.46 5.87
N LEU A 144 -7.52 -10.69 5.57
CA LEU A 144 -6.67 -11.73 4.98
C LEU A 144 -6.22 -11.39 3.57
N VAL A 145 -7.12 -10.88 2.72
CA VAL A 145 -6.80 -10.46 1.36
C VAL A 145 -5.82 -9.30 1.35
N GLN A 146 -6.06 -8.29 2.17
CA GLN A 146 -5.17 -7.13 2.28
C GLN A 146 -3.79 -7.51 2.86
N LEU A 147 -3.76 -8.38 3.88
CA LEU A 147 -2.51 -8.91 4.41
C LEU A 147 -1.68 -9.58 3.31
N ARG A 148 -2.32 -10.43 2.51
CA ARG A 148 -1.66 -11.11 1.39
C ARG A 148 -1.14 -10.11 0.38
N LEU A 149 -1.98 -9.17 -0.08
CA LEU A 149 -1.60 -8.15 -1.04
C LEU A 149 -0.35 -7.40 -0.59
N VAL A 150 -0.37 -6.84 0.62
CA VAL A 150 0.77 -6.06 1.14
C VAL A 150 2.02 -6.93 1.25
N SER A 151 1.87 -8.13 1.79
CA SER A 151 3.02 -9.04 1.99
C SER A 151 3.64 -9.50 0.67
N GLU A 152 2.83 -9.85 -0.31
CA GLU A 152 3.31 -10.38 -1.59
C GLU A 152 3.78 -9.26 -2.54
N HIS A 153 3.06 -8.14 -2.61
CA HIS A 153 3.39 -7.05 -3.52
C HIS A 153 4.64 -6.27 -3.08
N TYR A 154 4.72 -5.95 -1.78
CA TYR A 154 5.82 -5.15 -1.21
C TYR A 154 6.92 -5.99 -0.57
N LYS A 155 6.77 -7.33 -0.54
CA LYS A 155 7.74 -8.25 0.09
C LYS A 155 7.92 -8.01 1.58
N VAL A 156 6.86 -7.53 2.24
CA VAL A 156 6.83 -7.33 3.69
C VAL A 156 6.41 -8.61 4.39
N LYS A 157 7.07 -8.94 5.50
CA LYS A 157 6.70 -10.13 6.28
C LYS A 157 5.28 -9.98 6.86
N PRO A 158 4.41 -11.00 6.77
CA PRO A 158 3.08 -10.95 7.34
C PRO A 158 3.03 -10.48 8.80
N ALA A 159 4.01 -10.88 9.61
CA ALA A 159 4.10 -10.47 11.01
C ALA A 159 4.24 -8.94 11.19
N GLU A 160 4.91 -8.25 10.28
CA GLU A 160 5.06 -6.79 10.31
C GLU A 160 3.75 -6.11 9.96
N VAL A 161 3.06 -6.58 8.92
CA VAL A 161 1.74 -6.06 8.53
C VAL A 161 0.73 -6.26 9.67
N ILE A 162 0.74 -7.44 10.31
CA ILE A 162 -0.11 -7.74 11.46
C ILE A 162 0.18 -6.78 12.63
N LYS A 163 1.45 -6.49 12.92
CA LYS A 163 1.85 -5.52 13.94
C LYS A 163 1.31 -4.12 13.63
N TRP A 164 1.43 -3.65 12.39
CA TRP A 164 0.90 -2.35 11.98
C TRP A 164 -0.62 -2.30 12.09
N ARG A 165 -1.31 -3.36 11.66
CA ARG A 165 -2.78 -3.45 11.81
C ARG A 165 -3.20 -3.49 13.28
N GLY A 166 -2.49 -4.24 14.11
CA GLY A 166 -2.72 -4.32 15.56
C GLY A 166 -2.51 -2.98 16.29
N SER A 167 -1.67 -2.09 15.75
CA SER A 167 -1.53 -0.70 16.24
C SER A 167 -2.59 0.27 15.68
N GLY A 168 -3.58 -0.21 14.92
CA GLY A 168 -4.66 0.60 14.35
C GLY A 168 -4.37 1.24 13.00
N LYS A 169 -3.20 0.95 12.37
CA LYS A 169 -2.87 1.54 11.07
C LYS A 169 -3.76 0.96 9.97
N ALA A 170 -4.46 1.82 9.22
CA ALA A 170 -5.32 1.41 8.12
C ALA A 170 -4.52 0.89 6.91
N PHE A 171 -5.12 0.03 6.08
CA PHE A 171 -4.40 -0.57 4.94
C PHE A 171 -4.03 0.44 3.87
N ASP A 172 -4.86 1.42 3.58
CA ASP A 172 -4.55 2.51 2.65
C ASP A 172 -3.28 3.26 3.04
N MET A 173 -3.10 3.52 4.35
CA MET A 173 -1.89 4.14 4.89
C MET A 173 -0.68 3.20 4.78
N ILE A 174 -0.86 1.90 5.06
CA ILE A 174 0.21 0.91 4.91
C ILE A 174 0.65 0.84 3.45
N ILE A 175 -0.31 0.73 2.52
CA ILE A 175 -0.05 0.70 1.09
C ILE A 175 0.66 1.98 0.62
N SER A 176 0.19 3.14 1.06
CA SER A 176 0.79 4.42 0.70
C SER A 176 2.26 4.52 1.13
N ASP A 177 2.56 4.12 2.37
CA ASP A 177 3.92 4.14 2.90
C ASP A 177 4.85 3.17 2.14
N GLU A 178 4.38 1.94 1.92
CA GLU A 178 5.18 0.93 1.22
C GLU A 178 5.32 1.27 -0.28
N HIS A 179 4.30 1.88 -0.88
CA HIS A 179 4.36 2.40 -2.25
C HIS A 179 5.42 3.50 -2.36
N GLY A 180 5.43 4.45 -1.44
CA GLY A 180 6.43 5.51 -1.37
C GLY A 180 7.86 4.97 -1.25
N LYS A 181 8.10 3.97 -0.40
CA LYS A 181 9.40 3.31 -0.26
C LYS A 181 9.84 2.61 -1.54
N LYS A 182 8.92 1.90 -2.20
CA LYS A 182 9.21 1.12 -3.43
C LYS A 182 9.52 2.02 -4.63
N HIS A 183 8.91 3.19 -4.72
CA HIS A 183 9.04 4.10 -5.85
C HIS A 183 9.98 5.28 -5.60
N GLY A 184 10.81 5.22 -4.55
CA GLY A 184 11.94 6.11 -4.37
C GLY A 184 11.55 7.57 -4.06
N HIS A 185 10.47 7.81 -3.34
CA HIS A 185 10.34 9.06 -2.63
C HIS A 185 11.39 9.03 -1.51
N GLY A 186 12.56 9.58 -1.86
CA GLY A 186 13.71 9.62 -0.99
C GLY A 186 13.30 10.09 0.40
N LYS A 187 13.81 9.38 1.40
CA LYS A 187 13.98 9.91 2.74
C LYS A 187 14.34 11.39 2.59
N PRO A 188 13.64 12.33 3.23
CA PRO A 188 14.12 13.71 3.29
C PRO A 188 15.58 13.62 3.70
N ALA A 189 16.48 14.27 2.94
CA ALA A 189 17.87 14.40 3.34
C ALA A 189 17.85 14.87 4.79
N ASP A 190 18.54 14.14 5.65
CA ASP A 190 18.75 14.56 7.03
C ASP A 190 19.20 16.02 6.96
N GLU A 191 18.40 16.93 7.52
CA GLU A 191 18.79 18.32 7.67
C GLU A 191 20.17 18.29 8.33
N ASP A 192 21.14 18.86 7.57
CA ASP A 192 22.50 19.04 8.01
C ASP A 192 22.51 19.49 9.47
N LYS A 193 23.04 18.61 10.33
CA LYS A 193 23.55 19.04 11.62
C LYS A 193 24.64 20.07 11.34
N VAL A 194 24.25 21.32 11.27
CA VAL A 194 25.15 22.44 11.39
C VAL A 194 25.84 22.30 12.73
N SER A 195 27.04 21.75 12.70
CA SER A 195 27.95 21.79 13.84
C SER A 195 28.35 23.26 14.04
N PRO A 196 28.14 23.82 15.23
CA PRO A 196 28.68 25.15 15.52
C PRO A 196 30.21 25.10 15.43
N GLY A 197 30.78 26.01 14.63
CA GLY A 197 32.20 26.13 14.43
C GLY A 197 32.95 26.24 15.75
N LYS A 198 33.99 25.43 15.90
CA LYS A 198 35.02 25.58 16.93
C LYS A 198 35.94 26.70 16.49
N ASP A 199 35.75 27.88 17.06
CA ASP A 199 36.74 28.93 17.02
C ASP A 199 38.01 28.48 17.77
N LYS A 200 39.10 28.35 17.01
CA LYS A 200 40.44 28.23 17.54
C LYS A 200 40.87 29.60 18.05
N LYS A 201 41.04 29.76 19.33
CA LYS A 201 41.91 30.81 19.90
C LYS A 201 42.91 30.13 20.80
N GLY A 202 44.15 30.34 20.42
CA GLY A 202 45.31 29.79 21.06
C GLY A 202 45.75 30.53 22.32
N SER A 203 46.74 29.95 22.87
CA SER A 203 47.81 30.46 23.74
C SER A 203 47.77 30.02 25.19
N ASN A 204 48.79 29.27 25.45
CA ASN A 204 49.89 29.43 26.44
C ASN A 204 49.71 28.84 27.83
N GLU A 205 50.66 27.89 28.05
CA GLU A 205 51.53 27.74 29.27
C GLU A 205 50.84 27.75 30.64
N THR A 206 51.08 26.79 31.50
CA THR A 206 52.29 26.38 32.21
C THR A 206 51.94 25.21 33.16
N SER A 207 52.93 24.33 33.26
CA SER A 207 53.30 23.44 34.40
C SER A 207 52.50 23.56 35.71
N ASP A 208 52.11 22.48 36.36
CA ASP A 208 52.87 21.93 37.46
C ASP A 208 52.28 20.63 38.03
N LYS A 209 53.16 19.87 38.59
CA LYS A 209 53.23 18.61 39.25
C LYS A 209 52.16 18.22 40.27
N SER A 210 52.09 16.92 40.41
CA SER A 210 52.08 16.20 41.68
C SER A 210 50.73 15.82 42.31
N GLY A 211 50.61 14.55 42.59
CA GLY A 211 49.64 14.05 43.56
C GLY A 211 49.22 12.59 43.43
N LYS A 212 50.11 11.73 43.93
CA LYS A 212 49.91 10.32 44.28
C LYS A 212 48.70 10.12 45.19
N GLY A 213 47.93 9.07 44.97
CA GLY A 213 46.92 8.65 45.93
C GLY A 213 46.39 7.24 45.64
N HIS A 214 46.95 6.25 46.27
CA HIS A 214 46.48 4.86 46.40
C HIS A 214 45.16 4.79 47.16
N GLY A 215 44.29 3.88 46.77
CA GLY A 215 43.14 3.47 47.56
C GLY A 215 42.56 2.14 47.10
N LYS A 216 43.11 1.06 47.63
CA LYS A 216 42.50 -0.28 47.62
C LYS A 216 41.30 -0.30 48.56
N GLY A 217 40.21 -0.93 48.21
CA GLY A 217 39.12 -1.35 49.09
C GLY A 217 38.40 -2.56 48.54
N LYS A 218 38.74 -3.72 49.09
CA LYS A 218 38.02 -4.96 49.00
C LYS A 218 36.88 -4.97 50.01
N GLY A 219 35.85 -5.77 49.75
CA GLY A 219 34.96 -6.33 50.75
C GLY A 219 33.50 -6.33 50.33
N ASN A 220 32.98 -7.32 50.23
CA ASN A 220 32.19 -8.50 50.55
C ASN A 220 31.03 -8.62 49.58
#